data_d55d99f58d04ed34b80fc11eed175ac1
#
_entry.id   d55d99f58d04ed34b80fc11eed175ac1
#
_cell.length_a   1.000
_cell.length_b   1.000
_cell.length_c   1.000
_cell.angle_alpha   90.00
_cell.angle_beta   90.00
_cell.angle_gamma   90.00
#
_symmetry.space_group_name_H-M   'P 1'
#
loop_
_entity.id
_entity.type
_entity.pdbx_description
1 polymer ?
#
loop_
_entity_poly.entity_id
_entity_poly.type
_entity_poly.pdbx_seq_one_letter_code
_entity_poly.pdbx_strand_id
1 'polypeptide(L)'
;MKATIAQLDASLLAREWEALKHHIAAESPDMLLLPEMCFAPWFCAEPERNVSVWNAAVSTHERWIKRLPELGLTLVVGTAPRNEDGNRYNAAYLWTAERGIQWIHRKTYLPNDDGYWEANWYDRAPIDFKPVTIGELSIGLVICTEIWFMGHARDYGKRGIHLLLCPRSTPAFSNDKWLACGRTAAVVAGAFCLSSNHAGRAKHVALGGAGWICDPDGAVLALTSETQPFITLDVDLAQAEAAKRSYPRYVDDRPI
;
A
#
# COMPACT_ATOMS: atom_id res chain seq x y z
N MET A 1 9.71 2.65 -15.63
CA MET A 1 9.47 3.69 -14.60
C MET A 1 10.18 3.31 -13.31
N LYS A 2 10.63 4.29 -12.53
CA LYS A 2 11.24 4.03 -11.21
C LYS A 2 10.19 4.09 -10.09
N ALA A 3 10.07 3.05 -9.30
CA ALA A 3 9.14 2.98 -8.18
C ALA A 3 9.88 2.79 -6.84
N THR A 4 9.50 3.58 -5.84
CA THR A 4 10.04 3.47 -4.48
C THR A 4 9.01 2.82 -3.57
N ILE A 5 9.47 1.86 -2.78
CA ILE A 5 8.76 1.30 -1.62
C ILE A 5 9.45 1.72 -0.33
N ALA A 6 8.70 1.77 0.75
CA ALA A 6 9.18 2.25 2.05
C ALA A 6 8.73 1.34 3.20
N GLN A 7 9.59 1.24 4.22
CA GLN A 7 9.15 0.91 5.57
C GLN A 7 9.36 2.13 6.47
N LEU A 8 8.38 2.45 7.29
CA LEU A 8 8.38 3.64 8.14
C LEU A 8 7.94 3.29 9.57
N ASP A 9 8.66 3.84 10.54
CA ASP A 9 8.25 3.85 11.94
C ASP A 9 7.56 5.18 12.27
N ALA A 10 6.26 5.14 12.52
CA ALA A 10 5.48 6.35 12.82
C ALA A 10 5.98 7.09 14.08
N SER A 11 6.68 6.42 15.00
CA SER A 11 7.29 7.05 16.20
C SER A 11 8.53 7.87 15.85
N LEU A 12 9.17 7.59 14.73
CA LEU A 12 10.37 8.26 14.23
C LEU A 12 10.12 9.09 12.97
N LEU A 13 8.85 9.34 12.64
CA LEU A 13 8.40 9.84 11.35
C LEU A 13 9.12 11.11 10.89
N ALA A 14 9.37 12.07 11.80
CA ALA A 14 10.06 13.32 11.42
C ALA A 14 11.49 13.07 10.90
N ARG A 15 12.22 12.14 11.55
CA ARG A 15 13.57 11.75 11.13
C ARG A 15 13.55 10.95 9.83
N GLU A 16 12.61 9.99 9.73
CA GLU A 16 12.49 9.13 8.58
C GLU A 16 11.99 9.87 7.34
N TRP A 17 11.18 10.93 7.53
CA TRP A 17 10.78 11.80 6.45
C TRP A 17 11.96 12.53 5.80
N GLU A 18 12.89 13.05 6.60
CA GLU A 18 14.11 13.68 6.07
C GLU A 18 15.00 12.65 5.36
N ALA A 19 15.14 11.43 5.92
CA ALA A 19 15.86 10.36 5.25
C ALA A 19 15.19 9.94 3.93
N LEU A 20 13.87 9.85 3.90
CA LEU A 20 13.10 9.58 2.68
C LEU A 20 13.30 10.67 1.62
N LYS A 21 13.27 11.94 2.01
CA LYS A 21 13.56 13.07 1.09
C LYS A 21 14.94 12.94 0.45
N HIS A 22 15.97 12.62 1.26
CA HIS A 22 17.31 12.40 0.74
C HIS A 22 17.37 11.22 -0.24
N HIS A 23 16.70 10.10 0.09
CA HIS A 23 16.62 8.94 -0.79
C HIS A 23 15.93 9.29 -2.12
N ILE A 24 14.78 9.97 -2.07
CA ILE A 24 14.03 10.39 -3.25
C ILE A 24 14.86 11.34 -4.13
N ALA A 25 15.56 12.30 -3.52
CA ALA A 25 16.43 13.23 -4.25
C ALA A 25 17.59 12.51 -4.95
N ALA A 26 18.17 11.49 -4.33
CA ALA A 26 19.27 10.70 -4.90
C ALA A 26 18.81 9.78 -6.03
N GLU A 27 17.67 9.11 -5.87
CA GLU A 27 17.17 8.08 -6.79
C GLU A 27 16.30 8.65 -7.91
N SER A 28 15.67 9.82 -7.69
CA SER A 28 14.75 10.47 -8.62
C SER A 28 13.66 9.52 -9.17
N PRO A 29 12.85 8.88 -8.30
CA PRO A 29 11.80 7.98 -8.75
C PRO A 29 10.59 8.72 -9.31
N ASP A 30 9.81 8.01 -10.13
CA ASP A 30 8.55 8.51 -10.67
C ASP A 30 7.41 8.40 -9.64
N MET A 31 7.45 7.36 -8.77
CA MET A 31 6.42 7.15 -7.76
C MET A 31 6.98 6.64 -6.42
N LEU A 32 6.20 6.91 -5.37
CA LEU A 32 6.38 6.37 -4.02
C LEU A 32 5.12 5.66 -3.56
N LEU A 33 5.26 4.44 -3.04
CA LEU A 33 4.23 3.78 -2.24
C LEU A 33 4.56 3.96 -0.75
N LEU A 34 3.65 4.56 0.01
CA LEU A 34 3.73 4.70 1.46
C LEU A 34 3.07 3.49 2.16
N PRO A 35 3.47 3.15 3.41
CA PRO A 35 2.77 2.17 4.24
C PRO A 35 1.32 2.58 4.56
N GLU A 36 0.53 1.62 5.01
CA GLU A 36 -0.84 1.83 5.45
C GLU A 36 -0.89 2.76 6.66
N MET A 37 -1.59 3.90 6.54
CA MET A 37 -1.78 4.90 7.62
C MET A 37 -0.49 5.35 8.32
N CYS A 38 0.60 5.52 7.58
CA CYS A 38 1.96 5.67 8.11
C CYS A 38 2.24 6.98 8.86
N PHE A 39 1.35 7.97 8.82
CA PHE A 39 1.58 9.27 9.44
C PHE A 39 1.12 9.37 10.90
N ALA A 40 0.59 8.29 11.47
CA ALA A 40 0.24 8.21 12.88
C ALA A 40 0.61 6.83 13.43
N PRO A 41 0.80 6.68 14.76
CA PRO A 41 0.94 5.38 15.37
C PRO A 41 -0.25 4.49 15.03
N TRP A 42 0.00 3.17 14.86
CA TRP A 42 -1.02 2.19 14.57
C TRP A 42 -2.02 2.06 15.74
N PHE A 43 -3.14 2.75 15.66
CA PHE A 43 -4.12 2.85 16.74
C PHE A 43 -5.07 1.64 16.81
N CYS A 44 -5.19 0.85 15.73
CA CYS A 44 -6.00 -0.36 15.73
C CYS A 44 -5.40 -1.51 16.57
N ALA A 45 -4.25 -1.30 17.22
CA ALA A 45 -3.76 -2.17 18.28
C ALA A 45 -4.67 -2.17 19.53
N GLU A 46 -5.57 -1.19 19.67
CA GLU A 46 -6.54 -1.11 20.73
C GLU A 46 -7.91 -1.64 20.30
N PRO A 47 -8.55 -2.51 21.12
CA PRO A 47 -9.86 -3.06 20.78
C PRO A 47 -10.98 -2.02 20.86
N GLU A 48 -10.81 -1.01 21.73
CA GLU A 48 -11.83 0.01 21.93
C GLU A 48 -11.54 1.26 21.11
N ARG A 49 -12.53 1.67 20.33
CA ARG A 49 -12.46 2.90 19.55
C ARG A 49 -12.47 4.13 20.46
N ASN A 50 -11.48 4.98 20.29
CA ASN A 50 -11.38 6.28 20.95
C ASN A 50 -11.50 7.40 19.91
N VAL A 51 -12.55 8.24 20.06
CA VAL A 51 -12.84 9.32 19.11
C VAL A 51 -11.72 10.38 19.06
N SER A 52 -11.09 10.67 20.21
CA SER A 52 -9.99 11.63 20.24
C SER A 52 -8.75 11.11 19.51
N VAL A 53 -8.44 9.81 19.65
CA VAL A 53 -7.33 9.15 18.92
C VAL A 53 -7.61 9.15 17.42
N TRP A 54 -8.84 8.82 17.02
CA TRP A 54 -9.26 8.87 15.62
C TRP A 54 -9.08 10.26 15.03
N ASN A 55 -9.63 11.29 15.68
CA ASN A 55 -9.55 12.67 15.20
C ASN A 55 -8.10 13.17 15.14
N ALA A 56 -7.27 12.80 16.13
CA ALA A 56 -5.84 13.12 16.12
C ALA A 56 -5.12 12.45 14.94
N ALA A 57 -5.45 11.19 14.63
CA ALA A 57 -4.88 10.48 13.48
C ALA A 57 -5.29 11.14 12.15
N VAL A 58 -6.58 11.48 11.97
CA VAL A 58 -7.06 12.22 10.79
C VAL A 58 -6.28 13.53 10.62
N SER A 59 -6.24 14.37 11.67
CA SER A 59 -5.56 15.68 11.61
C SER A 59 -4.05 15.53 11.35
N THR A 60 -3.43 14.48 11.88
CA THR A 60 -2.00 14.22 11.66
C THR A 60 -1.75 13.83 10.21
N HIS A 61 -2.57 12.92 9.64
CA HIS A 61 -2.46 12.55 8.23
C HIS A 61 -2.66 13.76 7.31
N GLU A 62 -3.66 14.60 7.57
CA GLU A 62 -3.88 15.83 6.79
C GLU A 62 -2.67 16.76 6.80
N ARG A 63 -1.98 16.91 7.95
CA ARG A 63 -0.76 17.72 8.04
C ARG A 63 0.40 17.13 7.23
N TRP A 64 0.62 15.81 7.30
CA TRP A 64 1.69 15.16 6.58
C TRP A 64 1.43 15.08 5.07
N ILE A 65 0.19 14.86 4.67
CA ILE A 65 -0.23 14.88 3.27
C ILE A 65 0.08 16.24 2.62
N LYS A 66 -0.11 17.35 3.36
CA LYS A 66 0.27 18.69 2.87
C LYS A 66 1.76 18.87 2.63
N ARG A 67 2.58 17.98 3.18
CA ARG A 67 4.04 17.97 2.99
C ARG A 67 4.51 17.11 1.82
N LEU A 68 3.63 16.35 1.15
CA LEU A 68 4.00 15.53 0.00
C LEU A 68 4.76 16.30 -1.10
N PRO A 69 4.46 17.58 -1.38
CA PRO A 69 5.24 18.38 -2.33
C PRO A 69 6.73 18.51 -1.98
N GLU A 70 7.11 18.38 -0.69
CA GLU A 70 8.52 18.45 -0.25
C GLU A 70 9.37 17.30 -0.82
N LEU A 71 8.73 16.19 -1.24
CA LEU A 71 9.41 15.04 -1.82
C LEU A 71 9.87 15.28 -3.28
N GLY A 72 9.33 16.29 -3.97
CA GLY A 72 9.65 16.56 -5.38
C GLY A 72 9.18 15.47 -6.35
N LEU A 73 8.24 14.60 -5.92
CA LEU A 73 7.69 13.52 -6.72
C LEU A 73 6.52 13.97 -7.58
N THR A 74 6.26 13.21 -8.65
CA THR A 74 5.06 13.39 -9.49
C THR A 74 3.89 12.55 -9.00
N LEU A 75 4.13 11.42 -8.33
CA LEU A 75 3.12 10.47 -7.88
C LEU A 75 3.44 9.88 -6.50
N VAL A 76 2.49 9.95 -5.58
CA VAL A 76 2.54 9.26 -4.29
C VAL A 76 1.22 8.52 -4.05
N VAL A 77 1.32 7.26 -3.63
CA VAL A 77 0.17 6.45 -3.21
C VAL A 77 0.31 6.11 -1.72
N GLY A 78 -0.75 6.32 -0.96
CA GLY A 78 -0.78 6.03 0.46
C GLY A 78 -2.21 5.83 0.97
N THR A 79 -2.36 5.62 2.26
CA THR A 79 -3.67 5.53 2.91
C THR A 79 -3.75 6.48 4.10
N ALA A 80 -4.97 6.88 4.44
CA ALA A 80 -5.23 7.73 5.59
C ALA A 80 -6.59 7.41 6.23
N PRO A 81 -6.76 7.66 7.54
CA PRO A 81 -8.06 7.66 8.17
C PRO A 81 -8.88 8.84 7.62
N ARG A 82 -10.11 8.56 7.21
CA ARG A 82 -10.98 9.56 6.57
C ARG A 82 -12.39 9.49 7.11
N ASN A 83 -12.94 10.67 7.44
CA ASN A 83 -14.37 10.84 7.68
C ASN A 83 -15.07 11.18 6.36
N GLU A 84 -16.12 10.44 6.01
CA GLU A 84 -16.91 10.66 4.79
C GLU A 84 -18.35 10.25 5.05
N ASP A 85 -19.30 11.17 4.87
CA ASP A 85 -20.74 10.96 5.04
C ASP A 85 -21.13 10.32 6.39
N GLY A 86 -20.48 10.74 7.47
CA GLY A 86 -20.70 10.24 8.82
C GLY A 86 -20.00 8.92 9.15
N ASN A 87 -19.35 8.29 8.18
CA ASN A 87 -18.59 7.05 8.33
C ASN A 87 -17.08 7.33 8.48
N ARG A 88 -16.36 6.32 8.97
CA ARG A 88 -14.91 6.32 9.15
C ARG A 88 -14.28 5.25 8.27
N TYR A 89 -13.37 5.64 7.40
CA TYR A 89 -12.72 4.71 6.49
C TYR A 89 -11.19 4.74 6.63
N ASN A 90 -10.58 3.60 6.43
CA ASN A 90 -9.22 3.49 5.94
C ASN A 90 -9.30 3.70 4.43
N ALA A 91 -8.88 4.87 3.96
CA ALA A 91 -9.05 5.25 2.56
C ALA A 91 -7.69 5.45 1.88
N ALA A 92 -7.54 4.86 0.71
CA ALA A 92 -6.37 5.07 -0.13
C ALA A 92 -6.52 6.33 -0.96
N TYR A 93 -5.42 7.03 -1.09
CA TYR A 93 -5.29 8.19 -1.95
C TYR A 93 -4.17 8.02 -2.96
N LEU A 94 -4.35 8.68 -4.06
CA LEU A 94 -3.35 8.97 -5.06
C LEU A 94 -3.12 10.48 -5.04
N TRP A 95 -1.89 10.90 -4.81
CA TRP A 95 -1.49 12.28 -4.89
C TRP A 95 -0.62 12.51 -6.12
N THR A 96 -0.94 13.52 -6.90
CA THR A 96 -0.06 14.00 -7.97
C THR A 96 0.26 15.47 -7.77
N ALA A 97 1.45 15.89 -8.22
CA ALA A 97 1.85 17.30 -8.15
C ALA A 97 0.88 18.23 -8.92
N GLU A 98 0.24 17.71 -9.98
CA GLU A 98 -0.71 18.47 -10.81
C GLU A 98 -2.10 18.59 -10.17
N ARG A 99 -2.64 17.51 -9.60
CA ARG A 99 -4.06 17.42 -9.20
C ARG A 99 -4.27 17.36 -7.69
N GLY A 100 -3.19 17.23 -6.90
CA GLY A 100 -3.28 17.00 -5.47
C GLY A 100 -3.86 15.61 -5.15
N ILE A 101 -4.63 15.51 -4.07
CA ILE A 101 -5.21 14.26 -3.56
C ILE A 101 -6.44 13.84 -4.36
N GLN A 102 -6.45 12.57 -4.78
CA GLN A 102 -7.61 11.86 -5.29
C GLN A 102 -7.83 10.62 -4.42
N TRP A 103 -9.00 10.48 -3.81
CA TRP A 103 -9.39 9.29 -3.05
C TRP A 103 -9.83 8.21 -4.03
N ILE A 104 -9.19 7.04 -3.96
CA ILE A 104 -9.32 6.01 -5.01
C ILE A 104 -9.89 4.68 -4.53
N HIS A 105 -9.81 4.39 -3.22
CA HIS A 105 -10.32 3.15 -2.65
C HIS A 105 -10.59 3.31 -1.16
N ARG A 106 -11.54 2.56 -0.61
CA ARG A 106 -11.86 2.44 0.81
C ARG A 106 -11.78 0.98 1.21
N LYS A 107 -11.04 0.68 2.29
CA LYS A 107 -10.83 -0.70 2.75
C LYS A 107 -12.16 -1.40 3.04
N THR A 108 -12.36 -2.55 2.42
CA THR A 108 -13.58 -3.35 2.50
C THR A 108 -13.44 -4.51 3.49
N TYR A 109 -12.28 -5.18 3.50
CA TYR A 109 -12.02 -6.34 4.35
C TYR A 109 -11.26 -5.92 5.60
N LEU A 110 -11.97 -5.85 6.72
CA LEU A 110 -11.45 -5.35 7.99
C LEU A 110 -11.16 -6.53 8.94
N PRO A 111 -9.90 -6.76 9.32
CA PRO A 111 -9.59 -7.70 10.38
C PRO A 111 -10.18 -7.25 11.71
N ASN A 112 -10.39 -8.22 12.61
CA ASN A 112 -10.86 -7.97 13.96
C ASN A 112 -10.22 -8.98 14.91
N ASP A 113 -8.94 -8.81 15.17
CA ASP A 113 -8.11 -9.70 15.98
C ASP A 113 -7.11 -8.88 16.80
N ASP A 114 -6.43 -9.52 17.76
CA ASP A 114 -5.51 -8.85 18.66
C ASP A 114 -4.42 -8.08 17.91
N GLY A 115 -4.30 -6.80 18.25
CA GLY A 115 -3.40 -5.86 17.56
C GLY A 115 -3.93 -5.28 16.25
N TYR A 116 -5.07 -5.78 15.74
CA TYR A 116 -5.66 -5.41 14.45
C TYR A 116 -7.20 -5.31 14.52
N TRP A 117 -7.70 -4.54 15.48
CA TRP A 117 -9.13 -4.33 15.73
C TRP A 117 -9.80 -3.38 14.75
N GLU A 118 -9.47 -3.47 13.46
CA GLU A 118 -9.89 -2.51 12.45
C GLU A 118 -11.42 -2.42 12.31
N ALA A 119 -12.13 -3.55 12.40
CA ALA A 119 -13.60 -3.55 12.34
C ALA A 119 -14.28 -2.81 13.50
N ASN A 120 -13.55 -2.52 14.58
CA ASN A 120 -14.04 -1.67 15.68
C ASN A 120 -13.76 -0.18 15.41
N TRP A 121 -12.79 0.14 14.57
CA TRP A 121 -12.33 1.51 14.30
C TRP A 121 -12.94 2.11 13.05
N TYR A 122 -13.10 1.29 11.98
CA TYR A 122 -13.58 1.73 10.68
C TYR A 122 -14.93 1.14 10.33
N ASP A 123 -15.64 1.84 9.45
CA ASP A 123 -16.83 1.31 8.80
C ASP A 123 -16.43 0.56 7.53
N ARG A 124 -17.10 -0.55 7.27
CA ARG A 124 -16.83 -1.36 6.09
C ARG A 124 -17.35 -0.65 4.83
N ALA A 125 -16.46 -0.44 3.86
CA ALA A 125 -16.85 0.11 2.58
C ALA A 125 -17.54 -0.94 1.69
N PRO A 126 -18.38 -0.51 0.73
CA PRO A 126 -18.82 -1.38 -0.36
C PRO A 126 -17.65 -1.92 -1.18
N ILE A 127 -17.84 -3.09 -1.79
CA ILE A 127 -16.83 -3.68 -2.68
C ILE A 127 -16.70 -2.80 -3.94
N ASP A 128 -15.55 -2.15 -4.10
CA ASP A 128 -15.24 -1.30 -5.25
C ASP A 128 -13.74 -1.32 -5.57
N PHE A 129 -13.33 -2.35 -6.32
CA PHE A 129 -11.95 -2.53 -6.76
C PHE A 129 -11.81 -2.10 -8.22
N LYS A 130 -11.59 -0.81 -8.44
CA LYS A 130 -11.41 -0.22 -9.78
C LYS A 130 -9.96 0.14 -10.02
N PRO A 131 -9.39 -0.18 -11.19
CA PRO A 131 -8.07 0.33 -11.57
C PRO A 131 -8.11 1.87 -11.70
N VAL A 132 -6.98 2.49 -11.39
CA VAL A 132 -6.75 3.91 -11.63
C VAL A 132 -5.71 4.06 -12.72
N THR A 133 -5.95 4.95 -13.68
CA THR A 133 -5.04 5.18 -14.80
C THR A 133 -4.45 6.59 -14.73
N ILE A 134 -3.14 6.70 -14.91
CA ILE A 134 -2.37 7.95 -14.97
C ILE A 134 -1.47 7.89 -16.20
N GLY A 135 -1.83 8.61 -17.24
CA GLY A 135 -1.19 8.43 -18.54
C GLY A 135 -1.33 6.97 -19.02
N GLU A 136 -0.21 6.32 -19.28
CA GLU A 136 -0.19 4.89 -19.67
C GLU A 136 -0.15 3.93 -18.47
N LEU A 137 0.09 4.42 -17.26
CA LEU A 137 0.19 3.60 -16.07
C LEU A 137 -1.19 3.22 -15.54
N SER A 138 -1.48 1.93 -15.43
CA SER A 138 -2.69 1.38 -14.80
C SER A 138 -2.33 0.70 -13.48
N ILE A 139 -3.03 1.09 -12.41
CA ILE A 139 -2.76 0.68 -11.02
C ILE A 139 -3.99 0.00 -10.45
N GLY A 140 -3.82 -1.20 -9.88
CA GLY A 140 -4.73 -1.81 -8.93
C GLY A 140 -4.25 -1.56 -7.51
N LEU A 141 -5.18 -1.41 -6.57
CA LEU A 141 -4.84 -1.18 -5.18
C LEU A 141 -5.64 -2.08 -4.26
N VAL A 142 -4.94 -2.70 -3.31
CA VAL A 142 -5.49 -3.53 -2.23
C VAL A 142 -4.84 -3.09 -0.92
N ILE A 143 -5.65 -2.75 0.10
CA ILE A 143 -5.12 -2.30 1.39
C ILE A 143 -4.91 -3.52 2.29
N CYS A 144 -3.65 -3.84 2.60
CA CYS A 144 -3.26 -4.83 3.60
C CYS A 144 -4.01 -6.17 3.45
N THR A 145 -4.91 -6.51 4.35
CA THR A 145 -5.70 -7.75 4.37
C THR A 145 -6.40 -8.07 3.03
N GLU A 146 -6.71 -7.06 2.24
CA GLU A 146 -7.41 -7.25 0.96
C GLU A 146 -6.61 -8.08 -0.05
N ILE A 147 -5.27 -8.11 0.06
CA ILE A 147 -4.42 -8.91 -0.84
C ILE A 147 -4.71 -10.42 -0.74
N TRP A 148 -5.24 -10.90 0.41
CA TRP A 148 -5.60 -12.31 0.58
C TRP A 148 -6.80 -12.75 -0.26
N PHE A 149 -7.61 -11.81 -0.72
CA PHE A 149 -8.77 -12.06 -1.58
C PHE A 149 -8.36 -12.04 -3.04
N MET A 150 -7.65 -13.10 -3.47
CA MET A 150 -6.98 -13.23 -4.77
C MET A 150 -7.89 -13.00 -5.99
N GLY A 151 -9.21 -13.12 -5.84
CA GLY A 151 -10.18 -12.76 -6.88
C GLY A 151 -10.02 -11.33 -7.37
N HIS A 152 -9.72 -10.39 -6.45
CA HIS A 152 -9.50 -8.99 -6.83
C HIS A 152 -8.20 -8.79 -7.62
N ALA A 153 -7.12 -9.50 -7.25
CA ALA A 153 -5.88 -9.48 -8.02
C ALA A 153 -6.11 -10.03 -9.44
N ARG A 154 -6.91 -11.11 -9.57
CA ARG A 154 -7.29 -11.69 -10.85
C ARG A 154 -8.10 -10.71 -11.70
N ASP A 155 -9.10 -10.06 -11.12
CA ASP A 155 -9.95 -9.08 -11.81
C ASP A 155 -9.15 -7.85 -12.26
N TYR A 156 -8.25 -7.36 -11.43
CA TYR A 156 -7.31 -6.30 -11.79
C TYR A 156 -6.41 -6.72 -12.98
N GLY A 157 -5.88 -7.94 -12.95
CA GLY A 157 -5.09 -8.48 -14.05
C GLY A 157 -5.85 -8.49 -15.38
N LYS A 158 -7.12 -8.91 -15.39
CA LYS A 158 -8.00 -8.89 -16.56
C LYS A 158 -8.27 -7.48 -17.08
N ARG A 159 -8.22 -6.48 -16.21
CA ARG A 159 -8.38 -5.07 -16.56
C ARG A 159 -7.07 -4.38 -16.95
N GLY A 160 -5.98 -5.16 -17.12
CA GLY A 160 -4.73 -4.67 -17.67
C GLY A 160 -3.89 -3.80 -16.74
N ILE A 161 -3.92 -4.00 -15.40
CA ILE A 161 -3.06 -3.22 -14.51
C ILE A 161 -1.59 -3.57 -14.74
N HIS A 162 -0.72 -2.57 -14.57
CA HIS A 162 0.74 -2.77 -14.57
C HIS A 162 1.29 -3.01 -13.17
N LEU A 163 0.70 -2.30 -12.18
CA LEU A 163 1.09 -2.38 -10.77
C LEU A 163 -0.09 -2.80 -9.91
N LEU A 164 0.12 -3.74 -9.00
CA LEU A 164 -0.75 -4.03 -7.87
C LEU A 164 -0.08 -3.48 -6.61
N LEU A 165 -0.65 -2.45 -6.01
CA LEU A 165 -0.10 -1.79 -4.84
C LEU A 165 -0.78 -2.28 -3.57
N CYS A 166 0.04 -2.61 -2.55
CA CYS A 166 -0.43 -3.12 -1.26
C CYS A 166 0.25 -2.38 -0.09
N PRO A 167 -0.25 -1.20 0.31
CA PRO A 167 0.17 -0.58 1.57
C PRO A 167 -0.27 -1.44 2.76
N ARG A 168 0.64 -1.69 3.72
CA ARG A 168 0.39 -2.59 4.85
C ARG A 168 0.78 -1.99 6.20
N SER A 169 0.13 -2.54 7.25
CA SER A 169 0.57 -2.47 8.64
C SER A 169 0.46 -3.89 9.22
N THR A 170 1.56 -4.65 9.21
CA THR A 170 1.54 -6.09 9.51
C THR A 170 2.66 -6.48 10.47
N PRO A 171 2.47 -7.56 11.30
CA PRO A 171 3.44 -7.93 12.29
C PRO A 171 4.64 -8.68 11.72
N ALA A 172 5.80 -8.53 12.38
CA ALA A 172 7.07 -9.11 11.97
C ALA A 172 7.04 -10.65 11.85
N PHE A 173 6.34 -11.34 12.76
CA PHE A 173 6.28 -12.81 12.78
C PHE A 173 5.60 -13.41 11.55
N SER A 174 4.90 -12.61 10.75
CA SER A 174 4.15 -13.08 9.58
C SER A 174 4.75 -12.59 8.25
N ASN A 175 5.93 -11.97 8.23
CA ASN A 175 6.53 -11.43 7.02
C ASN A 175 6.62 -12.44 5.86
N ASP A 176 7.06 -13.69 6.13
CA ASP A 176 7.16 -14.73 5.10
C ASP A 176 5.80 -15.09 4.50
N LYS A 177 4.76 -15.15 5.34
CA LYS A 177 3.39 -15.42 4.91
C LYS A 177 2.89 -14.30 3.99
N TRP A 178 3.12 -13.04 4.36
CA TRP A 178 2.72 -11.87 3.56
C TRP A 178 3.49 -11.80 2.23
N LEU A 179 4.79 -12.07 2.26
CA LEU A 179 5.61 -12.11 1.04
C LEU A 179 5.13 -13.20 0.08
N ALA A 180 4.81 -14.40 0.59
CA ALA A 180 4.24 -15.48 -0.23
C ALA A 180 2.92 -15.06 -0.88
N CYS A 181 2.06 -14.34 -0.14
CA CYS A 181 0.82 -13.78 -0.68
C CYS A 181 1.09 -12.75 -1.77
N GLY A 182 2.03 -11.81 -1.57
CA GLY A 182 2.40 -10.78 -2.55
C GLY A 182 2.95 -11.39 -3.85
N ARG A 183 3.79 -12.42 -3.74
CA ARG A 183 4.30 -13.17 -4.89
C ARG A 183 3.15 -13.83 -5.68
N THR A 184 2.22 -14.48 -4.97
CA THR A 184 1.05 -15.11 -5.59
C THR A 184 0.16 -14.07 -6.27
N ALA A 185 -0.09 -12.92 -5.61
CA ALA A 185 -0.89 -11.83 -6.16
C ALA A 185 -0.27 -11.26 -7.45
N ALA A 186 1.07 -11.10 -7.49
CA ALA A 186 1.79 -10.67 -8.68
C ALA A 186 1.56 -11.63 -9.86
N VAL A 187 1.71 -12.96 -9.62
CA VAL A 187 1.47 -13.98 -10.63
C VAL A 187 0.02 -13.96 -11.11
N VAL A 188 -0.93 -13.94 -10.19
CA VAL A 188 -2.38 -13.97 -10.50
C VAL A 188 -2.81 -12.75 -11.30
N ALA A 189 -2.32 -11.57 -10.93
CA ALA A 189 -2.59 -10.31 -11.64
C ALA A 189 -1.78 -10.17 -12.94
N GLY A 190 -0.64 -10.87 -13.07
CA GLY A 190 0.33 -10.62 -14.13
C GLY A 190 0.85 -9.18 -14.08
N ALA A 191 1.09 -8.65 -12.91
CA ALA A 191 1.49 -7.27 -12.65
C ALA A 191 2.61 -7.24 -11.61
N PHE A 192 3.43 -6.19 -11.61
CA PHE A 192 4.33 -5.99 -10.48
C PHE A 192 3.51 -5.80 -9.20
N CYS A 193 3.85 -6.53 -8.14
CA CYS A 193 3.23 -6.34 -6.83
C CYS A 193 4.20 -5.60 -5.92
N LEU A 194 3.83 -4.36 -5.56
CA LEU A 194 4.60 -3.50 -4.68
C LEU A 194 3.91 -3.39 -3.32
N SER A 195 4.69 -3.50 -2.25
CA SER A 195 4.17 -3.30 -0.91
C SER A 195 5.13 -2.49 -0.06
N SER A 196 4.57 -1.55 0.69
CA SER A 196 5.22 -0.83 1.77
C SER A 196 4.59 -1.21 3.10
N ASN A 197 5.34 -1.22 4.19
CA ASN A 197 4.85 -1.68 5.48
C ASN A 197 5.34 -0.78 6.63
N HIS A 198 4.56 -0.71 7.70
CA HIS A 198 5.05 -0.13 8.96
C HIS A 198 6.23 -0.92 9.53
N ALA A 199 7.14 -0.20 10.19
CA ALA A 199 8.20 -0.74 11.05
C ALA A 199 8.01 -0.26 12.49
N GLY A 200 8.87 -0.75 13.40
CA GLY A 200 8.86 -0.35 14.80
C GLY A 200 7.81 -1.08 15.63
N ARG A 201 7.18 -0.39 16.55
CA ARG A 201 6.20 -0.98 17.49
C ARG A 201 4.96 -0.11 17.65
N ALA A 202 3.82 -0.79 17.71
CA ALA A 202 2.56 -0.20 18.14
C ALA A 202 2.08 -0.99 19.37
N LYS A 203 2.33 -0.44 20.57
CA LYS A 203 2.09 -1.12 21.85
C LYS A 203 2.79 -2.49 21.93
N HIS A 204 2.04 -3.58 22.03
CA HIS A 204 2.59 -4.94 22.07
C HIS A 204 2.91 -5.51 20.68
N VAL A 205 2.40 -4.89 19.61
CA VAL A 205 2.62 -5.35 18.24
C VAL A 205 3.99 -4.89 17.72
N ALA A 206 4.86 -5.83 17.38
CA ALA A 206 6.08 -5.56 16.61
C ALA A 206 5.73 -5.52 15.13
N LEU A 207 5.79 -4.34 14.51
CA LEU A 207 5.49 -4.13 13.10
C LEU A 207 6.68 -4.57 12.23
N GLY A 208 6.40 -5.24 11.11
CA GLY A 208 7.37 -6.09 10.45
C GLY A 208 8.28 -5.41 9.45
N GLY A 209 8.02 -4.18 9.03
CA GLY A 209 8.72 -3.63 7.88
C GLY A 209 8.62 -4.57 6.67
N ALA A 210 9.76 -4.88 6.01
CA ALA A 210 9.84 -5.83 4.91
C ALA A 210 8.83 -5.55 3.78
N GLY A 211 8.84 -4.32 3.26
CA GLY A 211 8.19 -3.99 2.00
C GLY A 211 8.85 -4.73 0.85
N TRP A 212 8.14 -5.03 -0.21
CA TRP A 212 8.66 -5.79 -1.35
C TRP A 212 8.28 -5.18 -2.70
N ILE A 213 9.08 -5.54 -3.73
CA ILE A 213 8.73 -5.46 -5.13
C ILE A 213 8.85 -6.87 -5.70
N CYS A 214 7.74 -7.43 -6.19
CA CYS A 214 7.70 -8.69 -6.93
C CYS A 214 7.40 -8.41 -8.40
N ASP A 215 8.08 -9.14 -9.30
CA ASP A 215 7.77 -9.07 -10.72
C ASP A 215 6.47 -9.83 -11.06
N PRO A 216 5.95 -9.71 -12.29
CA PRO A 216 4.73 -10.40 -12.70
C PRO A 216 4.78 -11.94 -12.63
N ASP A 217 5.95 -12.55 -12.54
CA ASP A 217 6.15 -14.00 -12.38
C ASP A 217 6.44 -14.41 -10.92
N GLY A 218 6.35 -13.45 -9.98
CA GLY A 218 6.45 -13.68 -8.54
C GLY A 218 7.89 -13.76 -8.03
N ALA A 219 8.91 -13.38 -8.83
CA ALA A 219 10.26 -13.22 -8.33
C ALA A 219 10.34 -11.98 -7.42
N VAL A 220 11.02 -12.11 -6.29
CA VAL A 220 11.26 -10.99 -5.38
C VAL A 220 12.46 -10.19 -5.90
N LEU A 221 12.21 -8.98 -6.36
CA LEU A 221 13.24 -8.08 -6.89
C LEU A 221 13.86 -7.20 -5.81
N ALA A 222 13.07 -6.84 -4.79
CA ALA A 222 13.50 -6.02 -3.67
C ALA A 222 12.77 -6.37 -2.39
N LEU A 223 13.45 -6.19 -1.26
CA LEU A 223 12.90 -6.35 0.08
C LEU A 223 13.52 -5.31 1.02
N THR A 224 12.71 -4.42 1.60
CA THR A 224 13.21 -3.43 2.56
C THR A 224 13.66 -4.10 3.86
N SER A 225 14.59 -3.47 4.55
CA SER A 225 15.13 -3.93 5.84
C SER A 225 15.39 -2.74 6.77
N GLU A 226 15.74 -3.00 8.03
CA GLU A 226 16.11 -1.94 8.97
C GLU A 226 17.28 -1.08 8.49
N THR A 227 18.23 -1.68 7.76
CA THR A 227 19.40 -0.99 7.20
C THR A 227 19.14 -0.36 5.84
N GLN A 228 18.08 -0.77 5.16
CA GLN A 228 17.66 -0.27 3.85
C GLN A 228 16.13 -0.07 3.83
N PRO A 229 15.64 0.96 4.55
CA PRO A 229 14.20 1.16 4.73
C PRO A 229 13.47 1.67 3.48
N PHE A 230 14.21 2.17 2.50
CA PHE A 230 13.70 2.66 1.23
C PHE A 230 14.43 1.97 0.09
N ILE A 231 13.70 1.48 -0.90
CA ILE A 231 14.27 0.87 -2.10
C ILE A 231 13.57 1.43 -3.33
N THR A 232 14.38 1.83 -4.30
CA THR A 232 13.93 2.28 -5.61
C THR A 232 14.39 1.29 -6.67
N LEU A 233 13.47 0.83 -7.52
CA LEU A 233 13.79 -0.02 -8.67
C LEU A 233 13.10 0.48 -9.94
N ASP A 234 13.74 0.19 -11.07
CA ASP A 234 13.09 0.28 -12.37
C ASP A 234 12.11 -0.88 -12.55
N VAL A 235 10.84 -0.57 -12.84
CA VAL A 235 9.80 -1.53 -13.21
C VAL A 235 9.49 -1.37 -14.69
N ASP A 236 9.63 -2.46 -15.43
CA ASP A 236 9.34 -2.48 -16.87
C ASP A 236 7.87 -2.78 -17.12
N LEU A 237 7.08 -1.76 -17.46
CA LEU A 237 5.65 -1.92 -17.71
C LEU A 237 5.36 -2.88 -18.87
N ALA A 238 6.27 -3.00 -19.85
CA ALA A 238 6.12 -3.94 -20.95
C ALA A 238 6.17 -5.40 -20.48
N GLN A 239 6.91 -5.69 -19.39
CA GLN A 239 6.89 -7.01 -18.76
C GLN A 239 5.50 -7.35 -18.20
N ALA A 240 4.82 -6.38 -17.54
CA ALA A 240 3.46 -6.58 -17.07
C ALA A 240 2.47 -6.79 -18.23
N GLU A 241 2.62 -6.06 -19.33
CA GLU A 241 1.80 -6.26 -20.54
C GLU A 241 2.02 -7.64 -21.16
N ALA A 242 3.26 -8.10 -21.27
CA ALA A 242 3.57 -9.43 -21.78
C ALA A 242 3.03 -10.55 -20.89
N ALA A 243 3.11 -10.36 -19.57
CA ALA A 243 2.63 -11.32 -18.58
C ALA A 243 1.15 -11.64 -18.71
N LYS A 244 0.29 -10.68 -19.13
CA LYS A 244 -1.15 -10.92 -19.33
C LYS A 244 -1.45 -12.07 -20.30
N ARG A 245 -0.55 -12.33 -21.25
CA ARG A 245 -0.67 -13.36 -22.27
C ARG A 245 0.05 -14.66 -21.94
N SER A 246 0.74 -14.72 -20.79
CA SER A 246 1.49 -15.91 -20.36
C SER A 246 0.71 -16.75 -19.35
N TYR A 247 1.16 -18.00 -19.11
CA TYR A 247 0.59 -18.87 -18.07
C TYR A 247 0.82 -18.28 -16.66
N PRO A 248 -0.15 -18.34 -15.75
CA PRO A 248 -1.50 -18.92 -15.89
C PRO A 248 -2.58 -17.90 -16.34
N ARG A 249 -2.20 -16.66 -16.67
CA ARG A 249 -3.12 -15.51 -16.85
C ARG A 249 -4.05 -15.66 -18.06
N TYR A 250 -3.59 -16.31 -19.14
CA TYR A 250 -4.40 -16.56 -20.34
C TYR A 250 -5.47 -17.64 -20.15
N VAL A 251 -5.41 -18.40 -19.05
CA VAL A 251 -6.41 -19.45 -18.78
C VAL A 251 -7.72 -18.79 -18.34
N ASP A 252 -8.80 -19.12 -19.07
CA ASP A 252 -10.13 -18.59 -18.80
C ASP A 252 -10.67 -19.06 -17.45
N ASP A 253 -11.31 -18.15 -16.72
CA ASP A 253 -12.04 -18.49 -15.49
C ASP A 253 -13.29 -19.31 -15.86
N ARG A 254 -13.65 -20.24 -14.98
CA ARG A 254 -14.91 -20.95 -15.05
C ARG A 254 -15.86 -20.41 -13.97
N PRO A 255 -17.15 -20.22 -14.26
CA PRO A 255 -18.12 -19.88 -13.21
C PRO A 255 -18.13 -21.01 -12.17
N ILE A 256 -18.13 -20.59 -10.89
CA ILE A 256 -18.28 -21.47 -9.72
C ILE A 256 -19.76 -21.65 -9.43
#